data_f61e61b62158aaafe22beb5626372ad2
#
_entry.id   f61e61b62158aaafe22beb5626372ad2
#
_cell.length_a   1.000
_cell.length_b   1.000
_cell.length_c   1.000
_cell.angle_alpha   90.00
_cell.angle_beta   90.00
_cell.angle_gamma   90.00
#
_symmetry.space_group_name_H-M   'P 1'
#
loop_
_entity.id
_entity.type
_entity.pdbx_description
1 polymer ?
#
loop_
_entity_poly.entity_id
_entity_poly.type
_entity_poly.pdbx_seq_one_letter_code
_entity_poly.pdbx_strand_id
1 'polypeptide(L)'
;MKGERSASPTPETAELARRLFADLRAAADGERAAQMAAYMRDQFRYLGVQTPARRKISRPFLNAAKKERLLDWDFVDVCWRAEEREFQYVAADYLRKVRHLLTVADLPRIRGLAVTKPWWDTVDSLDATVGSVVAQSSEGRELILKWARDENMWVRRLAIDHQLQRKESTDVELLSSIIEANLGSGEFFIDKAIGWALRDYSKTDPEWVRAFIAEHRK
;
A
#
# COMPACT_ATOMS: atom_id res chain seq x y z
N MET A 1 -14.20 -21.07 12.74
CA MET A 1 -13.39 -20.35 13.74
C MET A 1 -12.22 -19.69 13.01
N LYS A 2 -12.19 -18.35 12.89
CA LYS A 2 -10.97 -17.64 12.45
C LYS A 2 -10.01 -17.70 13.64
N GLY A 3 -8.93 -18.48 13.53
CA GLY A 3 -7.91 -18.54 14.58
C GLY A 3 -7.36 -17.15 14.92
N GLU A 4 -6.95 -16.93 16.17
CA GLU A 4 -6.40 -15.66 16.61
C GLU A 4 -5.13 -15.28 15.84
N ARG A 5 -4.88 -13.99 15.67
CA ARG A 5 -3.64 -13.47 15.11
C ARG A 5 -2.52 -13.53 16.16
N SER A 6 -1.30 -13.92 15.74
CA SER A 6 -0.12 -13.85 16.58
C SER A 6 0.51 -12.45 16.48
N ALA A 7 0.93 -11.89 17.61
CA ALA A 7 1.64 -10.61 17.63
C ALA A 7 3.18 -10.78 17.70
N SER A 8 3.67 -11.99 17.99
CA SER A 8 5.10 -12.27 18.09
C SER A 8 5.49 -13.45 17.22
N PRO A 9 6.65 -13.38 16.54
CA PRO A 9 7.15 -14.46 15.70
C PRO A 9 7.67 -15.62 16.55
N THR A 10 7.61 -16.84 15.97
CA THR A 10 8.40 -17.97 16.50
C THR A 10 9.90 -17.68 16.33
N PRO A 11 10.79 -18.40 17.08
CA PRO A 11 12.23 -18.26 16.90
C PRO A 11 12.69 -18.48 15.46
N GLU A 12 12.06 -19.44 14.72
CA GLU A 12 12.35 -19.70 13.32
C GLU A 12 11.99 -18.53 12.43
N THR A 13 10.80 -17.97 12.61
CA THR A 13 10.33 -16.81 11.81
C THR A 13 11.12 -15.53 12.15
N ALA A 14 11.52 -15.34 13.40
CA ALA A 14 12.43 -14.26 13.81
C ALA A 14 13.81 -14.39 13.14
N GLU A 15 14.34 -15.61 13.02
CA GLU A 15 15.59 -15.85 12.28
C GLU A 15 15.44 -15.55 10.79
N LEU A 16 14.34 -15.96 10.17
CA LEU A 16 14.03 -15.61 8.76
C LEU A 16 13.96 -14.11 8.54
N ALA A 17 13.41 -13.34 9.48
CA ALA A 17 13.40 -11.88 9.43
C ALA A 17 14.83 -11.30 9.47
N ARG A 18 15.68 -11.78 10.38
CA ARG A 18 17.08 -11.34 10.46
C ARG A 18 17.86 -11.64 9.19
N ARG A 19 17.71 -12.86 8.66
CA ARG A 19 18.36 -13.27 7.40
C ARG A 19 17.88 -12.41 6.22
N LEU A 20 16.61 -12.09 6.16
CA LEU A 20 16.07 -11.20 5.12
C LEU A 20 16.80 -9.86 5.06
N PHE A 21 17.05 -9.22 6.21
CA PHE A 21 17.79 -7.95 6.26
C PHE A 21 19.24 -8.11 5.79
N ALA A 22 19.91 -9.18 6.23
CA ALA A 22 21.28 -9.48 5.82
C ALA A 22 21.39 -9.78 4.32
N ASP A 23 20.49 -10.63 3.81
CA ASP A 23 20.48 -11.05 2.41
C ASP A 23 20.15 -9.89 1.45
N LEU A 24 19.24 -8.97 1.85
CA LEU A 24 18.97 -7.76 1.08
C LEU A 24 20.22 -6.88 0.97
N ARG A 25 20.91 -6.65 2.09
CA ARG A 25 22.15 -5.86 2.08
C ARG A 25 23.27 -6.55 1.31
N ALA A 26 23.39 -7.87 1.40
CA ALA A 26 24.38 -8.64 0.65
C ALA A 26 24.10 -8.62 -0.88
N ALA A 27 22.85 -8.44 -1.28
CA ALA A 27 22.44 -8.33 -2.68
C ALA A 27 22.52 -6.90 -3.25
N ALA A 28 23.11 -5.96 -2.51
CA ALA A 28 23.21 -4.56 -2.92
C ALA A 28 24.02 -4.40 -4.22
N ASP A 29 23.55 -3.47 -5.07
CA ASP A 29 24.14 -3.11 -6.36
C ASP A 29 24.16 -1.58 -6.48
N GLY A 30 25.33 -0.99 -6.35
CA GLY A 30 25.48 0.47 -6.29
C GLY A 30 25.08 1.19 -7.57
N GLU A 31 25.28 0.58 -8.75
CA GLU A 31 24.88 1.16 -10.02
C GLU A 31 23.36 1.21 -10.14
N ARG A 32 22.69 0.12 -9.82
CA ARG A 32 21.23 0.04 -9.81
C ARG A 32 20.62 0.92 -8.73
N ALA A 33 21.27 1.03 -7.57
CA ALA A 33 20.84 1.93 -6.51
C ALA A 33 20.78 3.38 -6.99
N ALA A 34 21.80 3.84 -7.71
CA ALA A 34 21.83 5.18 -8.30
C ALA A 34 20.70 5.37 -9.34
N GLN A 35 20.47 4.38 -10.20
CA GLN A 35 19.39 4.44 -11.19
C GLN A 35 18.00 4.47 -10.52
N MET A 36 17.79 3.67 -9.47
CA MET A 36 16.53 3.65 -8.72
C MET A 36 16.29 4.97 -7.97
N ALA A 37 17.34 5.53 -7.36
CA ALA A 37 17.25 6.83 -6.68
C ALA A 37 16.89 7.94 -7.69
N ALA A 38 17.57 8.02 -8.81
CA ALA A 38 17.31 9.01 -9.86
C ALA A 38 15.87 8.91 -10.40
N TYR A 39 15.35 7.69 -10.61
CA TYR A 39 13.95 7.48 -11.01
C TYR A 39 12.95 8.02 -9.97
N MET A 40 13.30 7.94 -8.69
CA MET A 40 12.51 8.50 -7.57
C MET A 40 12.91 9.92 -7.21
N ARG A 41 13.56 10.66 -8.14
CA ARG A 41 13.99 12.06 -7.98
C ARG A 41 14.90 12.27 -6.77
N ASP A 42 15.75 11.29 -6.48
CA ASP A 42 16.73 11.27 -5.38
C ASP A 42 16.10 11.49 -3.98
N GLN A 43 14.81 11.13 -3.83
CA GLN A 43 14.09 11.27 -2.55
C GLN A 43 14.57 10.26 -1.50
N PHE A 44 15.10 9.11 -1.91
CA PHE A 44 15.40 7.98 -1.02
C PHE A 44 16.72 7.30 -1.40
N ARG A 45 17.36 6.70 -0.40
CA ARG A 45 18.47 5.78 -0.60
C ARG A 45 17.95 4.40 -1.03
N TYR A 46 18.74 3.72 -1.85
CA TYR A 46 18.44 2.38 -2.34
C TYR A 46 19.63 1.45 -2.13
N LEU A 47 19.34 0.15 -1.94
CA LEU A 47 20.33 -0.93 -2.09
C LEU A 47 20.59 -1.28 -3.56
N GLY A 48 19.65 -1.01 -4.44
CA GLY A 48 19.67 -1.45 -5.84
C GLY A 48 19.09 -2.84 -6.07
N VAL A 49 18.33 -3.36 -5.11
CA VAL A 49 17.70 -4.69 -5.19
C VAL A 49 16.35 -4.59 -5.87
N GLN A 50 16.30 -4.94 -7.14
CA GLN A 50 15.07 -4.87 -7.93
C GLN A 50 13.97 -5.84 -7.42
N THR A 51 12.72 -5.53 -7.76
CA THR A 51 11.52 -6.25 -7.28
C THR A 51 11.59 -7.79 -7.38
N PRO A 52 12.04 -8.42 -8.49
CA PRO A 52 12.13 -9.89 -8.54
C PRO A 52 13.09 -10.47 -7.50
N ALA A 53 14.26 -9.88 -7.34
CA ALA A 53 15.26 -10.30 -6.36
C ALA A 53 14.79 -10.06 -4.93
N ARG A 54 14.26 -8.85 -4.62
CA ARG A 54 13.68 -8.51 -3.33
C ARG A 54 12.60 -9.50 -2.91
N ARG A 55 11.65 -9.80 -3.81
CA ARG A 55 10.56 -10.76 -3.54
C ARG A 55 11.06 -12.19 -3.37
N LYS A 56 12.12 -12.59 -4.06
CA LYS A 56 12.76 -13.88 -3.86
C LYS A 56 13.37 -13.98 -2.45
N ILE A 57 14.10 -12.97 -2.04
CA ILE A 57 14.76 -12.90 -0.72
C ILE A 57 13.73 -12.87 0.42
N SER A 58 12.66 -12.05 0.29
CA SER A 58 11.66 -11.91 1.36
C SER A 58 10.68 -13.08 1.47
N ARG A 59 10.52 -13.90 0.43
CA ARG A 59 9.51 -14.97 0.35
C ARG A 59 9.51 -15.94 1.52
N PRO A 60 10.66 -16.45 2.02
CA PRO A 60 10.68 -17.40 3.15
C PRO A 60 9.99 -16.82 4.38
N PHE A 61 10.40 -15.62 4.80
CA PHE A 61 9.79 -14.92 5.95
C PHE A 61 8.29 -14.64 5.72
N LEU A 62 7.92 -14.09 4.57
CA LEU A 62 6.52 -13.76 4.27
C LEU A 62 5.61 -14.99 4.29
N ASN A 63 6.11 -16.15 3.86
CA ASN A 63 5.35 -17.39 3.89
C ASN A 63 5.22 -17.95 5.32
N ALA A 64 6.30 -17.90 6.13
CA ALA A 64 6.26 -18.30 7.53
C ALA A 64 5.28 -17.42 8.31
N ALA A 65 5.37 -16.09 8.19
CA ALA A 65 4.47 -15.14 8.82
C ALA A 65 2.98 -15.39 8.46
N LYS A 66 2.70 -15.66 7.19
CA LYS A 66 1.33 -16.02 6.77
C LYS A 66 0.85 -17.32 7.43
N LYS A 67 1.71 -18.35 7.48
CA LYS A 67 1.41 -19.66 8.08
C LYS A 67 1.13 -19.52 9.58
N GLU A 68 1.94 -18.74 10.28
CA GLU A 68 1.80 -18.45 11.71
C GLU A 68 0.69 -17.46 12.03
N ARG A 69 0.03 -16.89 11.03
CA ARG A 69 -0.94 -15.78 11.20
C ARG A 69 -0.32 -14.62 11.98
N LEU A 70 0.96 -14.35 11.74
CA LEU A 70 1.73 -13.33 12.41
C LEU A 70 1.40 -11.95 11.84
N LEU A 71 0.98 -11.04 12.73
CA LEU A 71 0.89 -9.60 12.47
C LEU A 71 1.88 -8.87 13.38
N ASP A 72 3.11 -8.77 12.91
CA ASP A 72 4.24 -8.17 13.60
C ASP A 72 4.43 -6.72 13.14
N TRP A 73 3.91 -5.79 13.94
CA TRP A 73 4.06 -4.37 13.67
C TRP A 73 5.46 -3.85 13.98
N ASP A 74 6.22 -4.49 14.87
CA ASP A 74 7.61 -4.10 15.17
C ASP A 74 8.48 -4.36 13.95
N PHE A 75 8.26 -5.49 13.25
CA PHE A 75 8.90 -5.75 11.96
C PHE A 75 8.59 -4.65 10.93
N VAL A 76 7.31 -4.26 10.80
CA VAL A 76 6.90 -3.18 9.88
C VAL A 76 7.59 -1.87 10.24
N ASP A 77 7.62 -1.51 11.52
CA ASP A 77 8.24 -0.27 12.00
C ASP A 77 9.75 -0.26 11.77
N VAL A 78 10.44 -1.38 11.99
CA VAL A 78 11.88 -1.52 11.69
C VAL A 78 12.15 -1.33 10.20
N CYS A 79 11.37 -1.99 9.35
CA CYS A 79 11.47 -1.83 7.90
C CYS A 79 11.18 -0.38 7.46
N TRP A 80 10.18 0.27 8.04
CA TRP A 80 9.78 1.63 7.64
C TRP A 80 10.79 2.70 8.06
N ARG A 81 11.46 2.49 9.20
CA ARG A 81 12.54 3.37 9.70
C ARG A 81 13.86 3.21 8.93
N ALA A 82 14.09 2.05 8.30
CA ALA A 82 15.31 1.80 7.54
C ALA A 82 15.56 2.90 6.49
N GLU A 83 16.83 3.22 6.23
CA GLU A 83 17.18 4.28 5.27
C GLU A 83 16.89 3.86 3.84
N GLU A 84 17.16 2.60 3.52
CA GLU A 84 17.01 2.08 2.16
C GLU A 84 15.56 1.71 1.84
N ARG A 85 15.09 2.19 0.71
CA ARG A 85 13.69 2.14 0.28
C ARG A 85 13.15 0.73 0.11
N GLU A 86 13.99 -0.23 -0.24
CA GLU A 86 13.60 -1.63 -0.40
C GLU A 86 12.99 -2.23 0.87
N PHE A 87 13.40 -1.79 2.06
CA PHE A 87 12.79 -2.28 3.29
C PHE A 87 11.33 -1.83 3.45
N GLN A 88 11.00 -0.60 3.03
CA GLN A 88 9.60 -0.15 3.04
C GLN A 88 8.76 -0.96 2.05
N TYR A 89 9.31 -1.32 0.89
CA TYR A 89 8.62 -2.23 -0.02
C TYR A 89 8.42 -3.64 0.57
N VAL A 90 9.38 -4.14 1.35
CA VAL A 90 9.22 -5.42 2.07
C VAL A 90 8.10 -5.33 3.09
N ALA A 91 8.01 -4.24 3.87
CA ALA A 91 6.93 -4.03 4.82
C ALA A 91 5.56 -3.96 4.13
N ALA A 92 5.45 -3.27 2.99
CA ALA A 92 4.22 -3.23 2.20
C ALA A 92 3.84 -4.62 1.64
N ASP A 93 4.82 -5.36 1.08
CA ASP A 93 4.61 -6.75 0.63
C ASP A 93 4.19 -7.67 1.80
N TYR A 94 4.75 -7.46 3.01
CA TYR A 94 4.37 -8.19 4.22
C TYR A 94 2.93 -7.89 4.62
N LEU A 95 2.55 -6.62 4.78
CA LEU A 95 1.18 -6.23 5.12
C LEU A 95 0.17 -6.77 4.10
N ARG A 96 0.49 -6.69 2.81
CA ARG A 96 -0.32 -7.29 1.75
C ARG A 96 -0.46 -8.81 1.90
N LYS A 97 0.60 -9.50 2.33
CA LYS A 97 0.61 -10.96 2.54
C LYS A 97 -0.30 -11.39 3.69
N VAL A 98 -0.33 -10.61 4.76
CA VAL A 98 -1.09 -10.89 5.99
C VAL A 98 -2.36 -10.04 6.13
N ARG A 99 -2.79 -9.34 5.06
CA ARG A 99 -3.92 -8.40 5.09
C ARG A 99 -5.22 -8.96 5.65
N HIS A 100 -5.41 -10.29 5.58
CA HIS A 100 -6.58 -10.98 6.14
C HIS A 100 -6.60 -11.01 7.67
N LEU A 101 -5.52 -10.60 8.33
CA LEU A 101 -5.39 -10.45 9.78
C LEU A 101 -5.68 -9.02 10.25
N LEU A 102 -5.65 -8.06 9.32
CA LEU A 102 -5.87 -6.66 9.63
C LEU A 102 -7.36 -6.37 9.85
N THR A 103 -7.61 -5.39 10.71
CA THR A 103 -8.93 -4.87 11.05
C THR A 103 -8.97 -3.37 10.88
N VAL A 104 -10.14 -2.75 11.04
CA VAL A 104 -10.29 -1.28 11.00
C VAL A 104 -9.39 -0.60 12.04
N ALA A 105 -9.19 -1.22 13.21
CA ALA A 105 -8.29 -0.71 14.25
C ALA A 105 -6.82 -0.58 13.80
N ASP A 106 -6.41 -1.27 12.74
CA ASP A 106 -5.05 -1.20 12.19
C ASP A 106 -4.88 -0.05 11.17
N LEU A 107 -5.97 0.49 10.62
CA LEU A 107 -5.93 1.54 9.60
C LEU A 107 -5.19 2.82 10.06
N PRO A 108 -5.33 3.32 11.31
CA PRO A 108 -4.55 4.48 11.76
C PRO A 108 -3.03 4.26 11.68
N ARG A 109 -2.54 3.04 11.93
CA ARG A 109 -1.11 2.72 11.75
C ARG A 109 -0.71 2.76 10.28
N ILE A 110 -1.54 2.22 9.39
CA ILE A 110 -1.29 2.26 7.93
C ILE A 110 -1.28 3.70 7.43
N ARG A 111 -2.19 4.57 7.94
CA ARG A 111 -2.14 6.01 7.66
C ARG A 111 -0.80 6.62 8.09
N GLY A 112 -0.30 6.25 9.28
CA GLY A 112 1.01 6.66 9.77
C GLY A 112 2.15 6.30 8.80
N LEU A 113 2.11 5.08 8.22
CA LEU A 113 3.07 4.67 7.18
C LEU A 113 2.95 5.55 5.94
N ALA A 114 1.74 5.82 5.47
CA ALA A 114 1.49 6.61 4.26
C ALA A 114 2.01 8.05 4.35
N VAL A 115 2.10 8.63 5.57
CA VAL A 115 2.61 9.99 5.78
C VAL A 115 4.09 10.04 6.21
N THR A 116 4.71 8.87 6.44
CA THR A 116 6.12 8.77 6.83
C THR A 116 6.96 8.40 5.62
N LYS A 117 7.93 9.24 5.23
CA LYS A 117 8.72 9.11 4.00
C LYS A 117 7.81 8.92 2.77
N PRO A 118 6.79 9.77 2.57
CA PRO A 118 5.74 9.55 1.60
C PRO A 118 6.25 9.73 0.17
N TRP A 119 5.84 8.81 -0.71
CA TRP A 119 5.97 8.93 -2.15
C TRP A 119 5.02 7.93 -2.80
N TRP A 120 4.67 8.14 -4.07
CA TRP A 120 3.69 7.31 -4.78
C TRP A 120 3.97 5.80 -4.72
N ASP A 121 5.22 5.39 -4.77
CA ASP A 121 5.66 3.98 -4.80
C ASP A 121 5.28 3.16 -3.56
N THR A 122 5.43 3.76 -2.36
CA THR A 122 5.02 3.10 -1.11
C THR A 122 3.55 3.29 -0.82
N VAL A 123 2.98 4.47 -1.12
CA VAL A 123 1.56 4.74 -0.91
C VAL A 123 0.71 3.79 -1.75
N ASP A 124 1.01 3.66 -3.05
CA ASP A 124 0.30 2.76 -3.96
C ASP A 124 0.51 1.27 -3.60
N SER A 125 1.61 0.94 -2.90
CA SER A 125 1.83 -0.42 -2.41
C SER A 125 0.93 -0.81 -1.23
N LEU A 126 0.31 0.16 -0.54
CA LEU A 126 -0.61 -0.04 0.58
C LEU A 126 -2.08 -0.15 0.14
N ASP A 127 -2.42 0.19 -1.10
CA ASP A 127 -3.77 0.27 -1.64
C ASP A 127 -4.62 -0.98 -1.39
N ALA A 128 -4.16 -2.14 -1.88
CA ALA A 128 -4.86 -3.41 -1.73
C ALA A 128 -4.97 -3.88 -0.26
N THR A 129 -4.04 -3.46 0.59
CA THR A 129 -4.08 -3.72 2.02
C THR A 129 -5.22 -2.93 2.65
N VAL A 130 -5.28 -1.62 2.42
CA VAL A 130 -6.36 -0.74 2.87
C VAL A 130 -7.70 -1.21 2.32
N GLY A 131 -7.78 -1.46 1.00
CA GLY A 131 -8.99 -1.90 0.34
C GLY A 131 -9.58 -3.19 0.94
N SER A 132 -8.70 -4.15 1.31
CA SER A 132 -9.16 -5.40 1.94
C SER A 132 -9.75 -5.18 3.34
N VAL A 133 -9.30 -4.17 4.09
CA VAL A 133 -9.82 -3.83 5.42
C VAL A 133 -11.10 -3.02 5.30
N VAL A 134 -11.11 -2.00 4.45
CA VAL A 134 -12.30 -1.14 4.20
C VAL A 134 -13.52 -1.98 3.78
N ALA A 135 -13.30 -2.99 2.96
CA ALA A 135 -14.37 -3.87 2.48
C ALA A 135 -15.01 -4.77 3.55
N GLN A 136 -14.48 -4.79 4.77
CA GLN A 136 -14.96 -5.69 5.82
C GLN A 136 -16.09 -5.10 6.67
N SER A 137 -16.26 -3.76 6.69
CA SER A 137 -17.23 -3.11 7.58
C SER A 137 -17.61 -1.70 7.13
N SER A 138 -18.78 -1.24 7.57
CA SER A 138 -19.24 0.14 7.42
C SER A 138 -18.30 1.16 8.09
N GLU A 139 -17.70 0.79 9.22
CA GLU A 139 -16.71 1.61 9.93
C GLU A 139 -15.47 1.89 9.06
N GLY A 140 -14.98 0.88 8.33
CA GLY A 140 -13.91 1.06 7.34
C GLY A 140 -14.31 2.02 6.22
N ARG A 141 -15.56 1.92 5.73
CA ARG A 141 -16.12 2.83 4.73
C ARG A 141 -16.19 4.27 5.23
N GLU A 142 -16.63 4.49 6.46
CA GLU A 142 -16.67 5.82 7.07
C GLU A 142 -15.27 6.42 7.22
N LEU A 143 -14.30 5.60 7.64
CA LEU A 143 -12.93 6.05 7.83
C LEU A 143 -12.27 6.45 6.50
N ILE A 144 -12.49 5.68 5.43
CA ILE A 144 -11.90 6.00 4.12
C ILE A 144 -12.52 7.28 3.52
N LEU A 145 -13.79 7.56 3.78
CA LEU A 145 -14.43 8.84 3.40
C LEU A 145 -13.82 10.03 4.14
N LYS A 146 -13.40 9.84 5.41
CA LYS A 146 -12.62 10.85 6.14
C LYS A 146 -11.24 11.04 5.51
N TRP A 147 -10.58 9.95 5.13
CA TRP A 147 -9.28 10.02 4.44
C TRP A 147 -9.35 10.71 3.08
N ALA A 148 -10.46 10.59 2.38
CA ALA A 148 -10.68 11.30 1.12
C ALA A 148 -10.66 12.84 1.27
N ARG A 149 -10.79 13.36 2.50
CA ARG A 149 -10.75 14.79 2.84
C ARG A 149 -9.59 15.13 3.78
N ASP A 150 -8.62 14.26 3.92
CA ASP A 150 -7.44 14.48 4.78
C ASP A 150 -6.60 15.66 4.25
N GLU A 151 -5.99 16.42 5.15
CA GLU A 151 -5.08 17.50 4.77
C GLU A 151 -3.87 17.01 3.97
N ASN A 152 -3.41 15.79 4.27
CA ASN A 152 -2.28 15.17 3.60
C ASN A 152 -2.71 14.50 2.29
N MET A 153 -2.14 14.96 1.17
CA MET A 153 -2.49 14.45 -0.16
C MET A 153 -2.19 12.95 -0.34
N TRP A 154 -1.21 12.38 0.37
CA TRP A 154 -0.88 10.97 0.26
C TRP A 154 -1.94 10.08 0.91
N VAL A 155 -2.59 10.58 1.96
CA VAL A 155 -3.74 9.90 2.58
C VAL A 155 -4.95 9.97 1.64
N ARG A 156 -5.20 11.12 1.00
CA ARG A 156 -6.25 11.26 -0.03
C ARG A 156 -5.98 10.36 -1.22
N ARG A 157 -4.72 10.29 -1.70
CA ARG A 157 -4.32 9.38 -2.77
C ARG A 157 -4.61 7.92 -2.42
N LEU A 158 -4.23 7.49 -1.21
CA LEU A 158 -4.50 6.14 -0.74
C LEU A 158 -6.01 5.84 -0.66
N ALA A 159 -6.81 6.85 -0.28
CA ALA A 159 -8.27 6.75 -0.30
C ALA A 159 -8.81 6.58 -1.72
N ILE A 160 -8.26 7.26 -2.72
CA ILE A 160 -8.68 7.12 -4.12
C ILE A 160 -8.31 5.74 -4.66
N ASP A 161 -7.08 5.26 -4.37
CA ASP A 161 -6.51 4.06 -4.98
C ASP A 161 -6.92 2.74 -4.28
N HIS A 162 -7.53 2.78 -3.08
CA HIS A 162 -7.79 1.58 -2.26
C HIS A 162 -8.70 0.53 -2.93
N GLN A 163 -9.45 0.90 -3.97
CA GLN A 163 -10.32 -0.02 -4.71
C GLN A 163 -9.72 -0.49 -6.06
N LEU A 164 -8.48 -0.11 -6.39
CA LEU A 164 -7.85 -0.58 -7.63
C LEU A 164 -7.89 -2.10 -7.74
N GLN A 165 -8.16 -2.59 -8.96
CA GLN A 165 -8.23 -4.00 -9.33
C GLN A 165 -9.36 -4.81 -8.65
N ARG A 166 -10.34 -4.16 -8.05
CA ARG A 166 -11.50 -4.84 -7.43
C ARG A 166 -12.58 -5.23 -8.43
N LYS A 167 -12.51 -4.72 -9.66
CA LYS A 167 -13.41 -5.05 -10.75
C LYS A 167 -14.89 -4.92 -10.33
N GLU A 168 -15.67 -6.01 -10.48
CA GLU A 168 -17.08 -6.08 -10.13
C GLU A 168 -17.35 -5.92 -8.61
N SER A 169 -16.33 -6.07 -7.78
CA SER A 169 -16.43 -5.85 -6.33
C SER A 169 -16.16 -4.41 -5.91
N THR A 170 -16.00 -3.49 -6.87
CA THR A 170 -15.83 -2.07 -6.59
C THR A 170 -17.14 -1.48 -6.05
N ASP A 171 -17.07 -0.82 -4.89
CA ASP A 171 -18.17 0.04 -4.39
C ASP A 171 -18.14 1.35 -5.18
N VAL A 172 -19.01 1.43 -6.17
CA VAL A 172 -19.03 2.52 -7.15
C VAL A 172 -19.48 3.84 -6.53
N GLU A 173 -20.41 3.78 -5.58
CA GLU A 173 -20.88 4.97 -4.83
C GLU A 173 -19.76 5.54 -3.97
N LEU A 174 -19.00 4.66 -3.31
CA LEU A 174 -17.84 5.05 -2.53
C LEU A 174 -16.74 5.65 -3.43
N LEU A 175 -16.49 5.04 -4.58
CA LEU A 175 -15.52 5.53 -5.58
C LEU A 175 -15.91 6.94 -6.07
N SER A 176 -17.17 7.14 -6.45
CA SER A 176 -17.72 8.45 -6.86
C SER A 176 -17.50 9.50 -5.79
N SER A 177 -17.97 9.23 -4.57
CA SER A 177 -17.89 10.17 -3.43
C SER A 177 -16.44 10.57 -3.09
N ILE A 178 -15.49 9.63 -3.21
CA ILE A 178 -14.07 9.90 -2.95
C ILE A 178 -13.46 10.75 -4.07
N ILE A 179 -13.77 10.44 -5.33
CA ILE A 179 -13.27 11.22 -6.47
C ILE A 179 -13.85 12.62 -6.44
N GLU A 180 -15.14 12.78 -6.25
CA GLU A 180 -15.83 14.09 -6.17
C GLU A 180 -15.23 14.99 -5.09
N ALA A 181 -14.87 14.42 -3.94
CA ALA A 181 -14.21 15.16 -2.86
C ALA A 181 -12.81 15.69 -3.23
N ASN A 182 -12.23 15.23 -4.35
CA ASN A 182 -10.86 15.52 -4.78
C ASN A 182 -10.79 16.18 -6.18
N LEU A 183 -11.92 16.33 -6.87
CA LEU A 183 -11.96 17.03 -8.16
C LEU A 183 -11.52 18.48 -8.01
N GLY A 184 -10.71 18.95 -8.95
CA GLY A 184 -10.23 20.35 -8.96
C GLY A 184 -9.20 20.68 -7.88
N SER A 185 -8.59 19.69 -7.22
CA SER A 185 -7.55 19.90 -6.22
C SER A 185 -6.31 20.60 -6.79
N GLY A 186 -6.03 20.46 -8.08
CA GLY A 186 -4.81 20.97 -8.73
C GLY A 186 -3.53 20.24 -8.33
N GLU A 187 -3.63 19.18 -7.52
CA GLU A 187 -2.48 18.39 -7.08
C GLU A 187 -2.20 17.25 -8.06
N PHE A 188 -1.04 17.30 -8.70
CA PHE A 188 -0.63 16.32 -9.72
C PHE A 188 -0.84 14.85 -9.32
N PHE A 189 -0.47 14.47 -8.09
CA PHE A 189 -0.58 13.09 -7.64
C PHE A 189 -2.02 12.68 -7.33
N ILE A 190 -2.90 13.62 -7.02
CA ILE A 190 -4.34 13.37 -6.83
C ILE A 190 -5.00 13.20 -8.20
N ASP A 191 -4.73 14.09 -9.15
CA ASP A 191 -5.27 13.99 -10.51
C ASP A 191 -4.84 12.68 -11.19
N LYS A 192 -3.59 12.24 -10.96
CA LYS A 192 -3.11 10.94 -11.42
C LYS A 192 -3.86 9.77 -10.78
N ALA A 193 -4.10 9.80 -9.47
CA ALA A 193 -4.86 8.76 -8.77
C ALA A 193 -6.29 8.65 -9.30
N ILE A 194 -6.99 9.78 -9.48
CA ILE A 194 -8.33 9.83 -10.08
C ILE A 194 -8.32 9.20 -11.47
N GLY A 195 -7.36 9.62 -12.32
CA GLY A 195 -7.22 9.07 -13.66
C GLY A 195 -6.97 7.55 -13.67
N TRP A 196 -6.18 7.03 -12.71
CA TRP A 196 -5.92 5.60 -12.59
C TRP A 196 -7.14 4.83 -12.09
N ALA A 197 -7.84 5.33 -11.08
CA ALA A 197 -9.04 4.70 -10.54
C ALA A 197 -10.13 4.59 -11.62
N LEU A 198 -10.41 5.67 -12.37
CA LEU A 198 -11.35 5.67 -13.47
C LEU A 198 -10.91 4.76 -14.61
N ARG A 199 -9.63 4.80 -15.01
CA ARG A 199 -9.07 3.92 -16.03
C ARG A 199 -9.12 2.45 -15.64
N ASP A 200 -8.88 2.13 -14.37
CA ASP A 200 -8.97 0.74 -13.91
C ASP A 200 -10.41 0.25 -13.94
N TYR A 201 -11.35 1.04 -13.42
CA TYR A 201 -12.76 0.68 -13.39
C TYR A 201 -13.41 0.67 -14.78
N SER A 202 -12.92 1.47 -15.74
CA SER A 202 -13.42 1.46 -17.13
C SER A 202 -13.25 0.11 -17.85
N LYS A 203 -12.38 -0.77 -17.35
CA LYS A 203 -12.23 -2.15 -17.86
C LYS A 203 -13.39 -3.05 -17.40
N THR A 204 -14.10 -2.66 -16.35
CA THR A 204 -15.24 -3.37 -15.78
C THR A 204 -16.56 -2.76 -16.23
N ASP A 205 -16.71 -1.44 -16.05
CA ASP A 205 -17.89 -0.69 -16.47
C ASP A 205 -17.50 0.60 -17.20
N PRO A 206 -17.27 0.51 -18.52
CA PRO A 206 -16.89 1.67 -19.33
C PRO A 206 -18.04 2.68 -19.50
N GLU A 207 -19.30 2.25 -19.38
CA GLU A 207 -20.45 3.14 -19.55
C GLU A 207 -20.62 4.04 -18.33
N TRP A 208 -20.52 3.48 -17.14
CA TRP A 208 -20.51 4.26 -15.92
C TRP A 208 -19.38 5.32 -15.91
N VAL A 209 -18.16 4.92 -16.29
CA VAL A 209 -17.02 5.86 -16.31
C VAL A 209 -17.26 6.99 -17.33
N ARG A 210 -17.83 6.69 -18.50
CA ARG A 210 -18.17 7.74 -19.48
C ARG A 210 -19.22 8.70 -18.95
N ALA A 211 -20.26 8.19 -18.30
CA ALA A 211 -21.30 9.01 -17.69
C ALA A 211 -20.74 9.90 -16.58
N PHE A 212 -19.94 9.33 -15.69
CA PHE A 212 -19.26 10.05 -14.61
C PHE A 212 -18.39 11.20 -15.14
N ILE A 213 -17.57 10.93 -16.16
CA ILE A 213 -16.71 11.96 -16.78
C ILE A 213 -17.58 13.03 -17.45
N ALA A 214 -18.67 12.68 -18.14
CA ALA A 214 -19.54 13.64 -18.81
C ALA A 214 -20.22 14.58 -17.81
N GLU A 215 -20.66 14.06 -16.64
CA GLU A 215 -21.29 14.84 -15.58
C GLU A 215 -20.32 15.83 -14.92
N HIS A 216 -19.04 15.45 -14.80
CA HIS A 216 -18.02 16.24 -14.10
C HIS A 216 -17.09 17.04 -15.04
N ARG A 217 -17.39 17.08 -16.35
CA ARG A 217 -16.71 18.00 -17.28
C ARG A 217 -17.14 19.44 -17.01
N LYS A 218 -16.23 20.21 -16.48
CA LYS A 218 -16.30 21.69 -16.50
C LYS A 218 -15.29 22.25 -17.47
#